data_bb09ce8270b408ad14eb0b78a5047961
#
_entry.id   bb09ce8270b408ad14eb0b78a5047961
#
_cell.length_a   1.000
_cell.length_b   1.000
_cell.length_c   1.000
_cell.angle_alpha   90.00
_cell.angle_beta   90.00
_cell.angle_gamma   90.00
#
_symmetry.space_group_name_H-M   'P 1'
#
loop_
_entity.id
_entity.type
_entity.pdbx_description
1 polymer ?
#
loop_
_entity_poly.entity_id
_entity_poly.type
_entity_poly.pdbx_seq_one_letter_code
_entity_poly.pdbx_strand_id
1 'polypeptide(L)'
;MLVACGSDSFEDLREFSKSAHADRKPRVEPLPELKPQEVFAYNPANLTDPFAPQNIRPARGAKAGGESHPDLNRRKEPLEEYPLDALKMAGTLSRGKQTWAVVQAPDGTVHRVKVGDHLGQNFGTVTRISDDKVDLIELTQGPAGDWVEREANLTLTE
;
A
#
# COMPACT_ATOMS: atom_id res chain seq x y z
N MET A 1 -2.92 -12.53 84.93
CA MET A 1 -2.09 -13.43 84.12
C MET A 1 -2.74 -13.58 82.77
N LEU A 2 -2.20 -12.89 81.82
CA LEU A 2 -2.56 -12.99 80.39
C LEU A 2 -1.60 -14.00 79.75
N VAL A 3 -2.10 -15.15 79.35
CA VAL A 3 -1.36 -16.07 78.48
C VAL A 3 -1.87 -15.80 77.04
N ALA A 4 -1.07 -15.08 76.34
CA ALA A 4 -1.28 -14.77 74.92
C ALA A 4 -0.35 -15.62 74.10
N CYS A 5 -0.85 -16.01 72.92
CA CYS A 5 -0.16 -16.50 71.74
C CYS A 5 0.22 -17.96 71.73
N GLY A 6 -0.75 -18.76 71.26
CA GLY A 6 -0.43 -19.89 70.41
C GLY A 6 0.33 -19.37 69.16
N SER A 7 1.48 -19.94 68.88
CA SER A 7 2.17 -19.69 67.60
C SER A 7 1.28 -20.27 66.49
N ASP A 8 0.60 -19.40 65.76
CA ASP A 8 -0.05 -19.79 64.51
C ASP A 8 1.02 -20.26 63.54
N SER A 9 1.31 -21.56 63.60
CA SER A 9 2.09 -22.19 62.61
C SER A 9 1.19 -22.33 61.38
N PHE A 10 1.41 -21.52 60.36
CA PHE A 10 0.72 -21.63 59.08
C PHE A 10 1.13 -22.91 58.33
N GLU A 11 1.34 -24.03 59.06
CA GLU A 11 1.74 -25.29 58.49
C GLU A 11 0.65 -25.89 57.61
N ASP A 12 -0.62 -25.72 58.04
CA ASP A 12 -1.79 -26.14 57.28
C ASP A 12 -1.89 -25.45 55.90
N LEU A 13 -1.61 -24.16 55.86
CA LEU A 13 -1.57 -23.38 54.60
C LEU A 13 -0.40 -23.77 53.69
N ARG A 14 0.74 -24.11 54.33
CA ARG A 14 1.89 -24.58 53.55
C ARG A 14 1.66 -26.01 53.01
N GLU A 15 0.99 -26.86 53.78
CA GLU A 15 0.62 -28.21 53.36
C GLU A 15 -0.46 -28.14 52.26
N PHE A 16 -1.46 -27.28 52.41
CA PHE A 16 -2.46 -27.02 51.39
C PHE A 16 -1.83 -26.50 50.08
N SER A 17 -0.90 -25.56 50.15
CA SER A 17 -0.26 -25.05 48.97
C SER A 17 0.58 -26.08 48.21
N LYS A 18 1.24 -26.97 48.98
CA LYS A 18 1.97 -28.11 48.38
C LYS A 18 1.05 -29.16 47.77
N SER A 19 -0.06 -29.48 48.44
CA SER A 19 -1.01 -30.48 47.93
C SER A 19 -1.81 -29.92 46.73
N ALA A 20 -2.17 -28.64 46.75
CA ALA A 20 -2.91 -28.02 45.66
C ALA A 20 -2.13 -27.99 44.34
N HIS A 21 -0.81 -28.05 44.41
CA HIS A 21 0.06 -28.08 43.22
C HIS A 21 0.60 -29.49 42.88
N ALA A 22 0.47 -30.49 43.80
CA ALA A 22 1.02 -31.80 43.58
C ALA A 22 0.33 -32.58 42.43
N ASP A 23 -0.96 -32.35 42.22
CA ASP A 23 -1.75 -33.02 41.17
C ASP A 23 -1.78 -32.26 39.83
N ARG A 24 -1.29 -31.06 39.80
CA ARG A 24 -1.20 -30.27 38.56
C ARG A 24 0.08 -30.60 37.81
N LYS A 25 0.12 -31.72 37.14
CA LYS A 25 1.12 -31.93 36.10
C LYS A 25 0.79 -30.97 34.95
N PRO A 26 1.61 -29.97 34.64
CA PRO A 26 1.37 -29.14 33.48
C PRO A 26 1.36 -30.05 32.26
N ARG A 27 0.20 -30.12 31.60
CA ARG A 27 0.08 -30.80 30.32
C ARG A 27 0.71 -29.89 29.27
N VAL A 28 1.99 -30.09 29.10
CA VAL A 28 2.71 -29.38 28.00
C VAL A 28 2.31 -30.11 26.73
N GLU A 29 1.62 -29.41 25.84
CA GLU A 29 1.34 -29.95 24.52
C GLU A 29 2.68 -30.19 23.81
N PRO A 30 2.85 -31.34 23.14
CA PRO A 30 4.07 -31.59 22.37
C PRO A 30 4.22 -30.49 21.31
N LEU A 31 5.44 -30.01 21.14
CA LEU A 31 5.75 -29.05 20.10
C LEU A 31 5.33 -29.64 18.74
N PRO A 32 4.70 -28.83 17.89
CA PRO A 32 4.36 -29.23 16.53
C PRO A 32 5.64 -29.71 15.81
N GLU A 33 5.52 -30.82 15.09
CA GLU A 33 6.64 -31.33 14.30
C GLU A 33 7.07 -30.28 13.28
N LEU A 34 8.32 -29.87 13.37
CA LEU A 34 8.92 -28.96 12.39
C LEU A 34 9.03 -29.71 11.07
N LYS A 35 8.19 -29.31 10.11
CA LYS A 35 8.34 -29.78 8.73
C LYS A 35 9.71 -29.31 8.24
N PRO A 36 10.57 -30.22 7.74
CA PRO A 36 11.83 -29.80 7.17
C PRO A 36 11.54 -28.83 6.02
N GLN A 37 12.09 -27.62 6.11
CA GLN A 37 12.02 -26.69 4.99
C GLN A 37 12.89 -27.26 3.87
N GLU A 38 12.28 -27.38 2.69
CA GLU A 38 13.04 -27.69 1.50
C GLU A 38 14.06 -26.57 1.27
N VAL A 39 15.32 -26.93 1.32
CA VAL A 39 16.42 -25.99 1.06
C VAL A 39 16.42 -25.74 -0.43
N PHE A 40 15.92 -24.58 -0.84
CA PHE A 40 16.00 -24.15 -2.23
C PHE A 40 17.45 -23.76 -2.55
N ALA A 41 18.13 -24.59 -3.33
CA ALA A 41 19.44 -24.27 -3.83
C ALA A 41 19.29 -23.31 -5.04
N TYR A 42 19.62 -22.03 -4.83
CA TYR A 42 19.66 -21.06 -5.90
C TYR A 42 20.79 -21.41 -6.87
N ASN A 43 20.43 -21.76 -8.11
CA ASN A 43 21.39 -22.00 -9.18
C ASN A 43 21.31 -20.86 -10.21
N PRO A 44 22.26 -19.90 -10.19
CA PRO A 44 22.24 -18.75 -11.10
C PRO A 44 22.68 -19.10 -12.53
N ALA A 45 23.22 -20.29 -12.78
CA ALA A 45 23.87 -20.62 -14.06
C ALA A 45 22.92 -20.54 -15.27
N ASN A 46 21.61 -20.70 -15.07
CA ASN A 46 20.59 -20.66 -16.13
C ASN A 46 19.65 -19.45 -16.03
N LEU A 47 19.91 -18.53 -15.10
CA LEU A 47 19.10 -17.33 -14.93
C LEU A 47 19.81 -16.15 -15.58
N THR A 48 19.06 -15.38 -16.34
CA THR A 48 19.57 -14.13 -16.93
C THR A 48 19.84 -13.14 -15.79
N ASP A 49 21.03 -12.53 -15.78
CA ASP A 49 21.38 -11.49 -14.81
C ASP A 49 20.32 -10.37 -14.86
N PRO A 50 19.60 -10.09 -13.75
CA PRO A 50 18.58 -9.05 -13.73
C PRO A 50 19.16 -7.65 -14.00
N PHE A 51 20.46 -7.45 -13.78
CA PHE A 51 21.16 -6.19 -14.05
C PHE A 51 21.91 -6.15 -15.38
N ALA A 52 21.76 -7.19 -16.21
CA ALA A 52 22.35 -7.15 -17.54
C ALA A 52 21.76 -5.97 -18.35
N PRO A 53 22.57 -5.25 -19.14
CA PRO A 53 22.13 -4.07 -19.92
C PRO A 53 20.91 -4.31 -20.81
N GLN A 54 20.72 -5.54 -21.26
CA GLN A 54 19.55 -5.95 -22.05
C GLN A 54 18.25 -6.04 -21.23
N ASN A 55 18.32 -6.24 -19.90
CA ASN A 55 17.17 -6.31 -19.03
C ASN A 55 16.78 -4.93 -18.45
N ILE A 56 17.70 -3.98 -18.53
CA ILE A 56 17.46 -2.58 -18.13
C ILE A 56 16.71 -1.82 -19.22
N ARG A 57 16.64 -2.38 -20.44
CA ARG A 57 15.80 -1.78 -21.47
C ARG A 57 14.35 -1.89 -21.03
N PRO A 58 13.63 -0.78 -20.89
CA PRO A 58 12.19 -0.83 -20.62
C PRO A 58 11.56 -1.74 -21.68
N ALA A 59 10.71 -2.64 -21.20
CA ALA A 59 10.01 -3.58 -22.08
C ALA A 59 9.43 -2.77 -23.25
N ARG A 60 9.85 -3.10 -24.48
CA ARG A 60 9.30 -2.56 -25.72
C ARG A 60 7.84 -3.01 -25.92
N GLY A 61 7.00 -2.72 -24.94
CA GLY A 61 5.59 -3.00 -24.91
C GLY A 61 4.76 -1.77 -24.52
N ALA A 62 5.40 -0.71 -24.01
CA ALA A 62 4.80 0.59 -24.09
C ALA A 62 4.71 0.91 -25.58
N LYS A 63 3.51 0.92 -26.14
CA LYS A 63 3.26 1.44 -27.47
C LYS A 63 4.03 2.75 -27.56
N ALA A 64 5.10 2.79 -28.37
CA ALA A 64 5.64 4.02 -28.88
C ALA A 64 4.53 4.60 -29.79
N GLY A 65 3.47 5.06 -29.15
CA GLY A 65 2.39 5.79 -29.74
C GLY A 65 2.77 7.25 -29.64
N GLY A 66 3.08 7.80 -30.75
CA GLY A 66 3.06 9.22 -31.08
C GLY A 66 3.69 10.15 -30.07
N GLU A 67 4.48 11.05 -30.51
CA GLU A 67 5.05 12.23 -29.86
C GLU A 67 4.06 12.91 -28.88
N SER A 68 3.77 12.25 -27.76
CA SER A 68 2.98 12.82 -26.68
C SER A 68 3.86 13.78 -25.90
N HIS A 69 4.11 14.96 -26.48
CA HIS A 69 4.72 16.04 -25.74
C HIS A 69 3.64 16.75 -24.92
N PRO A 70 3.89 16.97 -23.61
CA PRO A 70 2.96 17.77 -22.82
C PRO A 70 2.93 19.21 -23.38
N ASP A 71 1.74 19.80 -23.48
CA ASP A 71 1.60 21.20 -23.83
C ASP A 71 2.04 22.08 -22.66
N LEU A 72 3.27 22.55 -22.70
CA LEU A 72 3.86 23.42 -21.68
C LEU A 72 3.29 24.84 -21.70
N ASN A 73 2.62 25.25 -22.77
CA ASN A 73 2.07 26.59 -22.93
C ASN A 73 0.64 26.74 -22.38
N ARG A 74 -0.01 25.64 -22.01
CA ARG A 74 -1.34 25.71 -21.40
C ARG A 74 -1.28 26.20 -19.95
N ARG A 75 -2.35 26.81 -19.50
CA ARG A 75 -2.51 27.14 -18.09
C ARG A 75 -2.64 25.85 -17.29
N LYS A 76 -1.80 25.69 -16.26
CA LYS A 76 -1.89 24.57 -15.34
C LYS A 76 -3.19 24.62 -14.53
N GLU A 77 -3.77 23.47 -14.31
CA GLU A 77 -4.91 23.31 -13.41
C GLU A 77 -4.46 23.27 -11.95
N PRO A 78 -5.30 23.63 -10.98
CA PRO A 78 -4.90 23.68 -9.56
C PRO A 78 -4.40 22.35 -9.03
N LEU A 79 -4.92 21.23 -9.53
CA LEU A 79 -4.54 19.88 -9.08
C LEU A 79 -3.20 19.39 -9.68
N GLU A 80 -2.63 20.10 -10.65
CA GLU A 80 -1.30 19.81 -11.18
C GLU A 80 -0.16 20.37 -10.30
N GLU A 81 -0.48 21.16 -9.30
CA GLU A 81 0.51 21.65 -8.33
C GLU A 81 0.94 20.57 -7.34
N TYR A 82 0.09 19.57 -7.16
CA TYR A 82 0.29 18.49 -6.19
C TYR A 82 0.71 17.20 -6.89
N PRO A 83 1.58 16.36 -6.26
CA PRO A 83 1.85 15.04 -6.77
C PRO A 83 0.59 14.16 -6.67
N LEU A 84 0.44 13.21 -7.58
CA LEU A 84 -0.75 12.35 -7.63
C LEU A 84 -1.00 11.60 -6.32
N ASP A 85 0.08 11.13 -5.67
CA ASP A 85 0.02 10.40 -4.41
C ASP A 85 -0.51 11.22 -3.22
N ALA A 86 -0.48 12.54 -3.32
CA ALA A 86 -1.01 13.44 -2.30
C ALA A 86 -2.49 13.78 -2.52
N LEU A 87 -3.04 13.46 -3.67
CA LEU A 87 -4.44 13.66 -4.01
C LEU A 87 -5.27 12.48 -3.50
N LYS A 88 -6.49 12.75 -3.05
CA LYS A 88 -7.41 11.73 -2.55
C LYS A 88 -8.73 11.81 -3.31
N MET A 89 -9.19 10.69 -3.82
CA MET A 89 -10.55 10.61 -4.36
C MET A 89 -11.53 10.49 -3.20
N ALA A 90 -12.46 11.46 -3.10
CA ALA A 90 -13.48 11.49 -2.06
C ALA A 90 -14.82 10.90 -2.54
N GLY A 91 -15.00 10.74 -3.85
CA GLY A 91 -16.21 10.16 -4.42
C GLY A 91 -16.45 10.58 -5.86
N THR A 92 -17.64 10.26 -6.35
CA THR A 92 -18.11 10.64 -7.69
C THR A 92 -19.40 11.43 -7.63
N LEU A 93 -19.61 12.28 -8.61
CA LEU A 93 -20.85 13.03 -8.85
C LEU A 93 -21.31 12.75 -10.26
N SER A 94 -22.54 12.30 -10.42
CA SER A 94 -23.15 12.13 -11.75
C SER A 94 -24.35 13.05 -11.93
N ARG A 95 -24.41 13.70 -13.07
CA ARG A 95 -25.56 14.51 -13.49
C ARG A 95 -25.91 14.22 -14.94
N GLY A 96 -26.97 13.49 -15.15
CA GLY A 96 -27.36 13.05 -16.47
C GLY A 96 -26.36 12.05 -17.06
N LYS A 97 -25.68 12.44 -18.14
CA LYS A 97 -24.67 11.61 -18.82
C LYS A 97 -23.22 11.98 -18.44
N GLN A 98 -23.04 12.95 -17.57
CA GLN A 98 -21.71 13.41 -17.16
C GLN A 98 -21.40 12.91 -15.76
N THR A 99 -20.20 12.35 -15.60
CA THR A 99 -19.66 11.92 -14.33
C THR A 99 -18.41 12.76 -14.02
N TRP A 100 -18.30 13.21 -12.79
CA TRP A 100 -17.13 13.91 -12.25
C TRP A 100 -16.58 13.12 -11.06
N ALA A 101 -15.30 13.08 -10.95
CA ALA A 101 -14.66 12.68 -9.71
C ALA A 101 -14.53 13.88 -8.79
N VAL A 102 -14.67 13.64 -7.49
CA VAL A 102 -14.41 14.61 -6.43
C VAL A 102 -13.06 14.27 -5.86
N VAL A 103 -12.10 15.17 -6.03
CA VAL A 103 -10.72 14.98 -5.60
C VAL A 103 -10.37 16.02 -4.54
N GLN A 104 -9.86 15.58 -3.42
CA GLN A 104 -9.38 16.42 -2.34
C GLN A 104 -7.86 16.60 -2.46
N ALA A 105 -7.40 17.84 -2.44
CA ALA A 105 -6.00 18.20 -2.38
C ALA A 105 -5.46 18.20 -0.95
N PRO A 106 -4.14 18.15 -0.74
CA PRO A 106 -3.52 18.15 0.60
C PRO A 106 -3.83 19.38 1.46
N ASP A 107 -4.16 20.50 0.84
CA ASP A 107 -4.59 21.72 1.50
C ASP A 107 -6.04 21.67 2.03
N GLY A 108 -6.74 20.55 1.78
CA GLY A 108 -8.13 20.36 2.16
C GLY A 108 -9.14 20.88 1.14
N THR A 109 -8.70 21.52 0.07
CA THR A 109 -9.60 21.98 -1.01
C THR A 109 -10.16 20.79 -1.80
N VAL A 110 -11.40 20.94 -2.25
CA VAL A 110 -12.10 19.89 -3.00
C VAL A 110 -12.40 20.39 -4.41
N HIS A 111 -11.96 19.64 -5.38
CA HIS A 111 -12.12 19.93 -6.80
C HIS A 111 -12.96 18.87 -7.51
N ARG A 112 -13.71 19.31 -8.51
CA ARG A 112 -14.45 18.42 -9.43
C ARG A 112 -13.64 18.26 -10.69
N VAL A 113 -13.44 17.01 -11.07
CA VAL A 113 -12.63 16.61 -12.21
C VAL A 113 -13.46 15.78 -13.17
N LYS A 114 -13.33 16.04 -14.45
CA LYS A 114 -13.99 15.28 -15.53
C LYS A 114 -12.94 14.60 -16.42
N VAL A 115 -13.40 13.75 -17.29
CA VAL A 115 -12.56 13.16 -18.34
C VAL A 115 -11.98 14.27 -19.22
N GLY A 116 -10.65 14.24 -19.42
CA GLY A 116 -9.86 15.23 -20.15
C GLY A 116 -9.23 16.32 -19.29
N ASP A 117 -9.57 16.43 -17.98
CA ASP A 117 -8.89 17.35 -17.05
C ASP A 117 -7.53 16.77 -16.63
N HIS A 118 -6.69 17.62 -16.05
CA HIS A 118 -5.32 17.26 -15.70
C HIS A 118 -5.10 17.22 -14.20
N LEU A 119 -4.37 16.18 -13.74
CA LEU A 119 -4.06 15.92 -12.34
C LEU A 119 -2.58 15.55 -12.18
N GLY A 120 -2.00 15.93 -11.06
CA GLY A 120 -0.65 15.52 -10.72
C GLY A 120 0.44 16.32 -11.46
N GLN A 121 1.65 16.30 -10.92
CA GLN A 121 2.80 17.05 -11.45
C GLN A 121 3.33 16.51 -12.78
N ASN A 122 2.97 15.28 -13.13
CA ASN A 122 3.45 14.56 -14.31
C ASN A 122 2.48 14.68 -15.50
N PHE A 123 1.77 15.79 -15.63
CA PHE A 123 0.81 16.01 -16.72
C PHE A 123 -0.23 14.91 -16.87
N GLY A 124 -0.69 14.33 -15.76
CA GLY A 124 -1.67 13.23 -15.75
C GLY A 124 -2.99 13.69 -16.38
N THR A 125 -3.44 13.04 -17.44
CA THR A 125 -4.71 13.30 -18.11
C THR A 125 -5.73 12.26 -17.72
N VAL A 126 -6.90 12.67 -17.25
CA VAL A 126 -8.00 11.77 -16.88
C VAL A 126 -8.59 11.12 -18.11
N THR A 127 -8.53 9.81 -18.18
CA THR A 127 -9.08 9.02 -19.30
C THR A 127 -10.44 8.42 -18.99
N ARG A 128 -10.63 7.99 -17.74
CA ARG A 128 -11.87 7.34 -17.30
C ARG A 128 -12.16 7.64 -15.83
N ILE A 129 -13.44 7.78 -15.51
CA ILE A 129 -13.92 7.90 -14.13
C ILE A 129 -14.89 6.75 -13.88
N SER A 130 -14.61 5.96 -12.85
CA SER A 130 -15.45 4.90 -12.30
C SER A 130 -15.89 5.27 -10.89
N ASP A 131 -16.80 4.53 -10.29
CA ASP A 131 -17.34 4.83 -8.96
C ASP A 131 -16.28 4.73 -7.86
N ASP A 132 -15.28 3.87 -8.05
CA ASP A 132 -14.23 3.54 -7.10
C ASP A 132 -12.85 4.07 -7.48
N LYS A 133 -12.65 4.52 -8.72
CA LYS A 133 -11.34 4.96 -9.21
C LYS A 133 -11.43 5.93 -10.38
N VAL A 134 -10.37 6.71 -10.52
CA VAL A 134 -10.09 7.55 -11.69
C VAL A 134 -8.85 7.00 -12.39
N ASP A 135 -8.99 6.59 -13.64
CA ASP A 135 -7.87 6.15 -14.47
C ASP A 135 -7.31 7.37 -15.23
N LEU A 136 -6.00 7.49 -15.25
CA LEU A 136 -5.29 8.60 -15.90
C LEU A 136 -4.00 8.11 -16.57
N ILE A 137 -3.52 8.90 -17.51
CA ILE A 137 -2.24 8.68 -18.18
C ILE A 137 -1.31 9.82 -17.79
N GLU A 138 -0.20 9.50 -17.16
CA GLU A 138 0.87 10.43 -16.84
C GLU A 138 1.95 10.44 -17.91
N LEU A 139 2.54 11.60 -18.16
CA LEU A 139 3.69 11.77 -19.04
C LEU A 139 4.94 11.97 -18.17
N THR A 140 5.85 11.00 -18.21
CA THR A 140 7.11 11.06 -17.48
C THR A 140 8.27 11.10 -18.46
N GLN A 141 9.32 11.84 -18.09
CA GLN A 141 10.51 11.90 -18.93
C GLN A 141 11.39 10.67 -18.65
N GLY A 142 11.63 9.89 -19.71
CA GLY A 142 12.52 8.75 -19.68
C GLY A 142 14.01 9.16 -19.60
N PRO A 143 14.91 8.20 -19.29
CA PRO A 143 16.34 8.49 -19.14
C PRO A 143 17.03 8.96 -20.45
N ALA A 144 16.39 8.75 -21.58
CA ALA A 144 16.87 9.24 -22.89
C ALA A 144 16.30 10.62 -23.25
N GLY A 145 15.50 11.23 -22.36
CA GLY A 145 14.86 12.53 -22.59
C GLY A 145 13.56 12.46 -23.38
N ASP A 146 13.13 11.28 -23.76
CA ASP A 146 11.85 11.00 -24.40
C ASP A 146 10.70 11.03 -23.40
N TRP A 147 9.51 11.38 -23.87
CA TRP A 147 8.29 11.33 -23.06
C TRP A 147 7.67 9.93 -23.14
N VAL A 148 7.40 9.36 -21.97
CA VAL A 148 6.81 8.03 -21.83
C VAL A 148 5.46 8.15 -21.13
N GLU A 149 4.45 7.56 -21.73
CA GLU A 149 3.11 7.43 -21.14
C GLU A 149 3.11 6.34 -20.08
N ARG A 150 2.58 6.66 -18.91
CA ARG A 150 2.40 5.74 -17.80
C ARG A 150 0.95 5.76 -17.35
N GLU A 151 0.34 4.60 -17.30
CA GLU A 151 -0.98 4.46 -16.69
C GLU A 151 -0.88 4.58 -15.16
N ALA A 152 -1.73 5.43 -14.60
CA ALA A 152 -1.87 5.62 -13.17
C ALA A 152 -3.35 5.65 -12.80
N ASN A 153 -3.66 5.43 -11.54
CA ASN A 153 -5.02 5.51 -11.04
C ASN A 153 -5.06 6.17 -9.66
N LEU A 154 -6.18 6.81 -9.39
CA LEU A 154 -6.51 7.38 -8.09
C LEU A 154 -7.73 6.64 -7.55
N THR A 155 -7.58 5.91 -6.46
CA THR A 155 -8.65 5.12 -5.84
C THR A 155 -9.39 5.89 -4.78
N LEU A 156 -10.67 5.52 -4.57
CA LEU A 156 -11.49 6.05 -3.49
C LEU A 156 -10.83 5.73 -2.14
N THR A 157 -10.69 6.74 -1.31
CA THR A 157 -10.17 6.59 0.05
C THR A 157 -11.36 6.53 1.01
N GLU A 158 -11.53 5.39 1.68
CA GLU A 158 -12.48 5.23 2.79
C GLU A 158 -12.00 5.93 4.07
#